data_5629efb943b95d205a0714711db0bf35
#
_entry.id   5629efb943b95d205a0714711db0bf35
#
_cell.length_a   1.000
_cell.length_b   1.000
_cell.length_c   1.000
_cell.angle_alpha   90.00
_cell.angle_beta   90.00
_cell.angle_gamma   90.00
#
_symmetry.space_group_name_H-M   'P 1'
#
loop_
_entity.id
_entity.type
_entity.pdbx_description
1 polymer ?
#
loop_
_entity_poly.entity_id
_entity_poly.type
_entity_poly.pdbx_seq_one_letter_code
_entity_poly.pdbx_strand_id
1 'polypeptide(L)'
;MKSITQRRIFSLLLSLAMLIGLLPALGSIASAAGSGTTEGDPRIVTTYAELSSALSSGVTYVKLGANINTKDFNDGAGYNKSIQQTGTVQLDLDGYSVTFFSRTSPLPAAIRVTGDLSVKDSRGGGKLYIDANPNTASSKQVLIHTETGSFTLNSGRIGVDNGLAKNSI
;
A
#
# COMPACT_ATOMS: atom_id res chain seq x y z
N MET A 1 22.01 35.72 49.77
CA MET A 1 22.53 34.33 49.69
C MET A 1 21.44 33.43 49.20
N LYS A 2 21.50 32.91 47.94
CA LYS A 2 20.53 31.93 47.45
C LYS A 2 20.84 30.59 48.08
N SER A 3 19.84 29.99 48.71
CA SER A 3 19.93 28.74 49.44
C SER A 3 20.51 27.60 48.56
N ILE A 4 21.35 26.77 49.12
CA ILE A 4 21.96 25.60 48.47
C ILE A 4 20.90 24.70 47.82
N THR A 5 19.71 24.66 48.39
CA THR A 5 18.55 23.93 47.87
C THR A 5 18.07 24.46 46.53
N GLN A 6 18.04 25.76 46.32
CA GLN A 6 17.65 26.37 45.03
C GLN A 6 18.64 26.06 43.90
N ARG A 7 19.92 25.99 44.19
CA ARG A 7 20.95 25.63 43.19
C ARG A 7 20.83 24.16 42.76
N ARG A 8 20.52 23.25 43.68
CA ARG A 8 20.34 21.84 43.39
C ARG A 8 19.07 21.57 42.55
N ILE A 9 17.99 22.30 42.84
CA ILE A 9 16.74 22.19 42.05
C ILE A 9 16.96 22.73 40.63
N PHE A 10 17.71 23.85 40.46
CA PHE A 10 17.99 24.41 39.14
C PHE A 10 18.88 23.49 38.29
N SER A 11 19.87 22.82 38.90
CA SER A 11 20.73 21.88 38.16
C SER A 11 19.98 20.61 37.74
N LEU A 12 19.07 20.13 38.58
CA LEU A 12 18.20 18.98 38.27
C LEU A 12 17.20 19.28 37.14
N LEU A 13 16.60 20.47 37.15
CA LEU A 13 15.71 20.92 36.06
C LEU A 13 16.46 21.14 34.76
N LEU A 14 17.70 21.66 34.81
CA LEU A 14 18.49 21.85 33.59
C LEU A 14 18.96 20.53 32.97
N SER A 15 19.33 19.56 33.81
CA SER A 15 19.70 18.21 33.33
C SER A 15 18.49 17.44 32.75
N LEU A 16 17.30 17.60 33.34
CA LEU A 16 16.06 17.02 32.82
C LEU A 16 15.64 17.67 31.48
N ALA A 17 15.81 18.98 31.36
CA ALA A 17 15.54 19.70 30.10
C ALA A 17 16.50 19.27 28.97
N MET A 18 17.78 19.02 29.27
CA MET A 18 18.74 18.49 28.31
C MET A 18 18.41 17.05 27.92
N LEU A 19 17.92 16.22 28.83
CA LEU A 19 17.55 14.84 28.54
C LEU A 19 16.31 14.76 27.64
N ILE A 20 15.35 15.67 27.81
CA ILE A 20 14.17 15.77 26.95
C ILE A 20 14.54 16.33 25.56
N GLY A 21 15.53 17.23 25.50
CA GLY A 21 16.02 17.78 24.23
C GLY A 21 16.88 16.82 23.40
N LEU A 22 17.38 15.73 24.01
CA LEU A 22 18.13 14.66 23.31
C LEU A 22 17.27 13.47 22.93
N LEU A 23 15.98 13.45 23.27
CA LEU A 23 15.09 12.50 22.62
C LEU A 23 15.13 12.87 21.12
N PRO A 24 15.76 12.02 20.26
CA PRO A 24 15.53 12.20 18.85
C PRO A 24 14.02 12.18 18.73
N ALA A 25 13.47 13.24 18.13
CA ALA A 25 12.08 13.18 17.71
C ALA A 25 11.92 11.79 17.11
N LEU A 26 11.05 10.97 17.69
CA LEU A 26 10.53 9.80 17.02
C LEU A 26 9.68 10.35 15.86
N GLY A 27 10.37 11.16 15.01
CA GLY A 27 9.90 11.42 13.69
C GLY A 27 9.69 10.05 13.12
N SER A 28 8.45 9.75 12.73
CA SER A 28 8.17 8.65 11.83
C SER A 28 9.40 8.49 10.96
N ILE A 29 10.04 7.32 11.01
CA ILE A 29 11.00 6.94 10.00
C ILE A 29 10.14 6.98 8.73
N ALA A 30 10.12 8.15 8.10
CA ALA A 30 9.67 8.24 6.73
C ALA A 30 10.64 7.29 6.04
N SER A 31 10.21 6.08 5.83
CA SER A 31 10.89 5.15 4.94
C SER A 31 11.14 5.99 3.71
N ALA A 32 12.41 6.25 3.39
CA ALA A 32 12.74 7.07 2.25
C ALA A 32 12.07 6.38 1.07
N ALA A 33 10.89 6.91 0.71
CA ALA A 33 10.15 6.38 -0.42
C ALA A 33 11.04 6.65 -1.60
N GLY A 34 11.57 5.59 -2.22
CA GLY A 34 12.43 5.70 -3.39
C GLY A 34 11.77 6.56 -4.47
N SER A 35 12.56 7.07 -5.39
CA SER A 35 12.05 7.94 -6.46
C SER A 35 11.06 7.21 -7.40
N GLY A 36 11.18 5.89 -7.50
CA GLY A 36 10.40 5.06 -8.41
C GLY A 36 10.82 5.20 -9.87
N THR A 37 11.96 5.82 -10.13
CA THR A 37 12.47 6.03 -11.50
C THR A 37 13.33 4.87 -11.99
N THR A 38 13.89 4.09 -11.07
CA THR A 38 14.73 2.92 -11.38
C THR A 38 14.31 1.73 -10.54
N GLU A 39 14.62 0.53 -11.02
CA GLU A 39 14.36 -0.70 -10.28
C GLU A 39 15.16 -0.79 -8.97
N GLY A 40 16.35 -0.19 -8.94
CA GLY A 40 17.20 -0.13 -7.74
C GLY A 40 16.75 0.89 -6.69
N ASP A 41 15.85 1.81 -7.09
CA ASP A 41 15.27 2.84 -6.20
C ASP A 41 13.74 2.91 -6.41
N PRO A 42 13.00 1.83 -6.14
CA PRO A 42 11.57 1.76 -6.35
C PRO A 42 10.81 2.65 -5.34
N ARG A 43 9.67 3.18 -5.73
CA ARG A 43 8.73 3.83 -4.82
C ARG A 43 8.13 2.79 -3.88
N ILE A 44 8.49 2.84 -2.59
CA ILE A 44 7.90 1.96 -1.59
C ILE A 44 6.52 2.49 -1.20
N VAL A 45 5.52 1.60 -1.21
CA VAL A 45 4.14 1.92 -0.83
C VAL A 45 3.65 0.95 0.24
N THR A 46 3.01 1.48 1.27
CA THR A 46 2.53 0.72 2.43
C THR A 46 1.03 0.86 2.66
N THR A 47 0.41 1.82 1.98
CA THR A 47 -1.02 2.12 2.10
C THR A 47 -1.71 2.11 0.74
N TYR A 48 -3.04 1.95 0.76
CA TYR A 48 -3.85 2.05 -0.45
C TYR A 48 -3.71 3.42 -1.15
N ALA A 49 -3.67 4.50 -0.37
CA ALA A 49 -3.54 5.85 -0.93
C ALA A 49 -2.22 6.04 -1.66
N GLU A 50 -1.11 5.55 -1.09
CA GLU A 50 0.20 5.59 -1.73
C GLU A 50 0.24 4.72 -2.98
N LEU A 51 -0.31 3.49 -2.94
CA LEU A 51 -0.40 2.61 -4.10
C LEU A 51 -1.22 3.25 -5.21
N SER A 52 -2.42 3.76 -4.88
CA SER A 52 -3.29 4.44 -5.84
C SER A 52 -2.59 5.64 -6.48
N SER A 53 -1.94 6.48 -5.68
CA SER A 53 -1.18 7.64 -6.17
C SER A 53 -0.03 7.21 -7.08
N ALA A 54 0.75 6.20 -6.69
CA ALA A 54 1.89 5.73 -7.48
C ALA A 54 1.46 5.16 -8.84
N LEU A 55 0.41 4.32 -8.85
CA LEU A 55 -0.10 3.74 -10.10
C LEU A 55 -0.76 4.77 -11.02
N SER A 56 -1.45 5.77 -10.45
CA SER A 56 -2.14 6.81 -11.23
C SER A 56 -1.19 7.88 -11.77
N SER A 57 -0.08 8.13 -11.08
CA SER A 57 0.94 9.11 -11.52
C SER A 57 1.94 8.55 -12.53
N GLY A 58 1.87 7.25 -12.83
CA GLY A 58 2.78 6.61 -13.78
C GLY A 58 4.21 6.48 -13.25
N VAL A 59 4.38 6.34 -11.92
CA VAL A 59 5.68 5.99 -11.33
C VAL A 59 6.13 4.64 -11.90
N THR A 60 7.32 4.60 -12.49
CA THR A 60 7.75 3.42 -13.27
C THR A 60 7.98 2.18 -12.41
N TYR A 61 8.60 2.34 -11.23
CA TYR A 61 8.91 1.21 -10.34
C TYR A 61 8.26 1.40 -8.97
N VAL A 62 7.30 0.55 -8.66
CA VAL A 62 6.55 0.54 -7.40
C VAL A 62 6.80 -0.78 -6.69
N LYS A 63 7.02 -0.73 -5.38
CA LYS A 63 7.26 -1.90 -4.55
C LYS A 63 6.40 -1.85 -3.29
N LEU A 64 5.77 -2.95 -2.93
CA LEU A 64 5.04 -3.03 -1.67
C LEU A 64 6.02 -3.08 -0.49
N GLY A 65 5.73 -2.33 0.56
CA GLY A 65 6.43 -2.37 1.85
C GLY A 65 5.59 -3.02 2.97
N ALA A 66 4.30 -3.30 2.69
CA ALA A 66 3.37 -3.93 3.61
C ALA A 66 2.19 -4.57 2.87
N ASN A 67 1.43 -5.42 3.57
CA ASN A 67 0.13 -5.86 3.08
C ASN A 67 -0.83 -4.66 3.02
N ILE A 68 -1.49 -4.48 1.89
CA ILE A 68 -2.45 -3.40 1.66
C ILE A 68 -3.86 -3.98 1.57
N ASN A 69 -4.75 -3.41 2.36
CA ASN A 69 -6.12 -3.86 2.46
C ASN A 69 -7.05 -2.65 2.29
N THR A 70 -7.91 -2.65 1.26
CA THR A 70 -8.79 -1.50 1.01
C THR A 70 -9.85 -1.31 2.09
N LYS A 71 -10.10 -2.35 2.92
CA LYS A 71 -11.01 -2.29 4.06
C LYS A 71 -10.50 -1.37 5.18
N ASP A 72 -9.18 -1.23 5.30
CA ASP A 72 -8.55 -0.40 6.32
C ASP A 72 -8.59 1.09 5.98
N PHE A 73 -9.13 1.43 4.82
CA PHE A 73 -9.31 2.82 4.40
C PHE A 73 -10.56 3.41 5.06
N ASN A 74 -10.34 4.28 6.03
CA ASN A 74 -11.32 4.74 7.03
C ASN A 74 -12.23 5.88 6.52
N ASP A 75 -12.52 5.96 5.23
CA ASP A 75 -13.35 7.03 4.63
C ASP A 75 -14.85 6.65 4.49
N GLY A 76 -15.28 5.59 5.17
CA GLY A 76 -16.63 5.04 5.04
C GLY A 76 -16.94 4.39 3.69
N ALA A 77 -16.07 4.54 2.72
CA ALA A 77 -16.15 4.00 1.36
C ALA A 77 -15.02 3.00 1.06
N GLY A 78 -14.48 2.36 2.10
CA GLY A 78 -13.36 1.39 2.00
C GLY A 78 -13.66 0.15 1.14
N TYR A 79 -14.90 0.04 0.69
CA TYR A 79 -15.36 -0.99 -0.23
C TYR A 79 -15.47 -0.40 -1.63
N ASN A 80 -15.25 -1.24 -2.66
CA ASN A 80 -15.40 -0.86 -4.07
C ASN A 80 -14.38 0.20 -4.56
N LYS A 81 -13.19 0.19 -4.01
CA LYS A 81 -12.11 1.06 -4.49
C LYS A 81 -11.59 0.56 -5.84
N SER A 82 -11.35 1.49 -6.72
CA SER A 82 -10.75 1.26 -8.04
C SER A 82 -9.55 2.18 -8.21
N ILE A 83 -8.49 1.64 -8.79
CA ILE A 83 -7.28 2.38 -9.16
C ILE A 83 -7.25 2.49 -10.68
N GLN A 84 -7.06 3.69 -11.19
CA GLN A 84 -6.72 3.89 -12.59
C GLN A 84 -5.20 3.93 -12.73
N GLN A 85 -4.63 2.92 -13.37
CA GLN A 85 -3.22 2.84 -13.66
C GLN A 85 -2.94 3.53 -15.01
N THR A 86 -1.92 4.38 -15.04
CA THR A 86 -1.48 5.12 -16.21
C THR A 86 0.02 4.93 -16.44
N GLY A 87 0.49 5.19 -17.65
CA GLY A 87 1.91 5.08 -18.01
C GLY A 87 2.42 3.64 -17.97
N THR A 88 3.74 3.48 -17.92
CA THR A 88 4.40 2.16 -17.84
C THR A 88 4.86 1.93 -16.40
N VAL A 89 4.27 0.95 -15.72
CA VAL A 89 4.50 0.66 -14.30
C VAL A 89 4.89 -0.79 -14.10
N GLN A 90 5.94 -1.01 -13.32
CA GLN A 90 6.30 -2.30 -12.76
C GLN A 90 5.97 -2.31 -11.27
N LEU A 91 5.02 -3.15 -10.86
CA LEU A 91 4.64 -3.36 -9.46
C LEU A 91 5.31 -4.63 -8.94
N ASP A 92 6.16 -4.49 -7.93
CA ASP A 92 6.75 -5.60 -7.19
C ASP A 92 5.97 -5.84 -5.89
N LEU A 93 5.40 -7.02 -5.76
CA LEU A 93 4.66 -7.42 -4.55
C LEU A 93 5.59 -7.68 -3.36
N ASP A 94 6.85 -8.04 -3.60
CA ASP A 94 7.87 -8.29 -2.56
C ASP A 94 7.38 -9.19 -1.41
N GLY A 95 6.59 -10.22 -1.73
CA GLY A 95 6.00 -11.14 -0.75
C GLY A 95 4.73 -10.64 -0.06
N TYR A 96 4.34 -9.38 -0.28
CA TYR A 96 3.14 -8.80 0.30
C TYR A 96 1.92 -8.97 -0.61
N SER A 97 0.75 -8.70 -0.05
CA SER A 97 -0.53 -8.85 -0.76
C SER A 97 -1.30 -7.54 -0.79
N VAL A 98 -2.01 -7.32 -1.90
CA VAL A 98 -3.03 -6.29 -2.01
C VAL A 98 -4.40 -6.96 -2.06
N THR A 99 -5.26 -6.61 -1.11
CA THR A 99 -6.64 -7.11 -1.03
C THR A 99 -7.62 -5.99 -1.34
N PHE A 100 -8.37 -6.14 -2.42
CA PHE A 100 -9.51 -5.28 -2.73
C PHE A 100 -10.78 -5.88 -2.17
N PHE A 101 -11.54 -5.09 -1.42
CA PHE A 101 -12.83 -5.52 -0.89
C PHE A 101 -13.97 -5.03 -1.76
N SER A 102 -14.84 -5.97 -2.13
CA SER A 102 -16.06 -5.66 -2.87
C SER A 102 -17.28 -6.09 -2.08
N ARG A 103 -18.24 -5.19 -1.91
CA ARG A 103 -19.53 -5.46 -1.24
C ARG A 103 -20.75 -5.21 -2.10
N THR A 104 -20.63 -4.46 -3.17
CA THR A 104 -21.75 -4.11 -4.05
C THR A 104 -21.43 -4.45 -5.49
N SER A 105 -22.45 -4.75 -6.26
CA SER A 105 -22.36 -5.05 -7.69
C SER A 105 -22.90 -3.89 -8.52
N PRO A 106 -22.36 -3.64 -9.72
CA PRO A 106 -21.09 -4.13 -10.24
C PRO A 106 -19.95 -3.20 -9.83
N LEU A 107 -18.80 -3.79 -9.48
CA LEU A 107 -17.58 -2.98 -9.36
C LEU A 107 -17.07 -2.59 -10.73
N PRO A 108 -16.65 -1.33 -10.92
CA PRO A 108 -15.58 -1.08 -11.86
C PRO A 108 -14.39 -1.94 -11.44
N ALA A 109 -13.58 -2.40 -12.37
CA ALA A 109 -12.41 -3.21 -12.06
C ALA A 109 -11.61 -2.61 -10.89
N ALA A 110 -11.06 -3.46 -10.02
CA ALA A 110 -10.23 -2.99 -8.91
C ALA A 110 -9.00 -2.21 -9.41
N ILE A 111 -8.43 -2.63 -10.54
CA ILE A 111 -7.41 -1.89 -11.28
C ILE A 111 -7.86 -1.77 -12.74
N ARG A 112 -7.99 -0.53 -13.21
CA ARG A 112 -8.21 -0.21 -14.62
C ARG A 112 -6.87 0.17 -15.22
N VAL A 113 -6.43 -0.57 -16.23
CA VAL A 113 -5.13 -0.39 -16.88
C VAL A 113 -5.34 0.40 -18.18
N THR A 114 -4.79 1.62 -18.21
CA THR A 114 -4.80 2.48 -19.41
C THR A 114 -3.40 2.68 -19.99
N GLY A 115 -2.37 2.16 -19.31
CA GLY A 115 -0.98 2.07 -19.77
C GLY A 115 -0.49 0.63 -19.75
N ASP A 116 0.80 0.42 -19.49
CA ASP A 116 1.38 -0.90 -19.37
C ASP A 116 1.64 -1.22 -17.89
N LEU A 117 1.01 -2.25 -17.38
CA LEU A 117 1.20 -2.73 -16.01
C LEU A 117 1.86 -4.10 -16.03
N SER A 118 3.06 -4.20 -15.46
CA SER A 118 3.68 -5.48 -15.15
C SER A 118 3.69 -5.73 -13.65
N VAL A 119 3.35 -6.94 -13.24
CA VAL A 119 3.37 -7.37 -11.83
C VAL A 119 4.40 -8.47 -11.67
N LYS A 120 5.26 -8.32 -10.67
CA LYS A 120 6.19 -9.34 -10.22
C LYS A 120 6.13 -9.52 -8.71
N ASP A 121 6.73 -10.56 -8.22
CA ASP A 121 6.87 -10.86 -6.80
C ASP A 121 8.30 -11.35 -6.55
N SER A 122 9.18 -10.44 -6.16
CA SER A 122 10.61 -10.71 -6.02
C SER A 122 10.95 -11.61 -4.83
N ARG A 123 10.09 -11.65 -3.80
CA ARG A 123 10.30 -12.43 -2.59
C ARG A 123 9.52 -13.75 -2.58
N GLY A 124 8.44 -13.84 -3.33
CA GLY A 124 7.52 -14.96 -3.33
C GLY A 124 6.46 -14.89 -2.24
N GLY A 125 5.27 -15.44 -2.55
CA GLY A 125 4.11 -15.44 -1.66
C GLY A 125 3.15 -14.27 -1.83
N GLY A 126 3.55 -13.25 -2.58
CA GLY A 126 2.75 -12.06 -2.85
C GLY A 126 1.49 -12.36 -3.68
N LYS A 127 0.42 -11.61 -3.38
CA LYS A 127 -0.88 -11.80 -4.02
C LYS A 127 -1.54 -10.47 -4.33
N LEU A 128 -2.23 -10.44 -5.46
CA LEU A 128 -3.13 -9.37 -5.83
C LEU A 128 -4.52 -9.97 -6.03
N TYR A 129 -5.49 -9.66 -5.17
CA TYR A 129 -6.77 -10.34 -5.21
C TYR A 129 -7.96 -9.48 -4.75
N ILE A 130 -9.16 -9.94 -5.11
CA ILE A 130 -10.43 -9.39 -4.60
C ILE A 130 -10.98 -10.36 -3.57
N ASP A 131 -11.29 -9.85 -2.38
CA ASP A 131 -12.14 -10.51 -1.40
C ASP A 131 -13.60 -10.16 -1.71
N ALA A 132 -14.27 -11.08 -2.37
CA ALA A 132 -15.67 -10.92 -2.75
C ALA A 132 -16.57 -11.41 -1.64
N ASN A 133 -17.57 -10.60 -1.28
CA ASN A 133 -18.60 -11.04 -0.33
C ASN A 133 -19.40 -12.23 -0.94
N PRO A 134 -19.39 -13.42 -0.32
CA PRO A 134 -20.10 -14.57 -0.83
C PRO A 134 -21.63 -14.37 -0.92
N ASN A 135 -22.18 -13.41 -0.16
CA ASN A 135 -23.62 -13.11 -0.18
C ASN A 135 -24.05 -12.20 -1.34
N THR A 136 -23.10 -11.67 -2.12
CA THR A 136 -23.36 -10.87 -3.32
C THR A 136 -22.94 -11.57 -4.60
N ALA A 137 -22.93 -12.88 -4.60
CA ALA A 137 -22.36 -13.78 -5.62
C ALA A 137 -22.95 -13.65 -7.05
N SER A 138 -23.92 -12.79 -7.29
CA SER A 138 -24.46 -12.54 -8.64
C SER A 138 -23.68 -11.51 -9.44
N SER A 139 -22.68 -10.87 -8.85
CA SER A 139 -21.93 -9.79 -9.50
C SER A 139 -20.56 -10.25 -9.95
N LYS A 140 -20.32 -10.08 -11.24
CA LYS A 140 -19.00 -10.30 -11.82
C LYS A 140 -18.00 -9.33 -11.17
N GLN A 141 -17.00 -9.87 -10.48
CA GLN A 141 -15.89 -9.11 -9.91
C GLN A 141 -14.75 -9.09 -10.93
N VAL A 142 -14.25 -7.93 -11.25
CA VAL A 142 -13.12 -7.75 -12.15
C VAL A 142 -11.94 -7.20 -11.33
N LEU A 143 -10.88 -7.98 -11.22
CA LEU A 143 -9.67 -7.53 -10.54
C LEU A 143 -8.89 -6.56 -11.43
N ILE A 144 -8.62 -6.95 -12.66
CA ILE A 144 -7.87 -6.14 -13.62
C ILE A 144 -8.69 -6.02 -14.89
N HIS A 145 -8.86 -4.79 -15.36
CA HIS A 145 -9.48 -4.49 -16.64
C HIS A 145 -8.53 -3.64 -17.47
N THR A 146 -8.05 -4.17 -18.57
CA THR A 146 -7.21 -3.45 -19.54
C THR A 146 -8.12 -2.72 -20.53
N GLU A 147 -8.09 -1.40 -20.49
CA GLU A 147 -8.83 -0.53 -21.42
C GLU A 147 -7.98 -0.21 -22.66
N THR A 148 -6.74 0.23 -22.40
CA THR A 148 -5.69 0.45 -23.39
C THR A 148 -4.38 -0.06 -22.82
N GLY A 149 -3.37 -0.31 -23.65
CA GLY A 149 -2.08 -0.82 -23.17
C GLY A 149 -2.10 -2.32 -22.84
N SER A 150 -1.31 -2.73 -21.86
CA SER A 150 -1.11 -4.16 -21.56
C SER A 150 -1.04 -4.48 -20.07
N PHE A 151 -1.38 -5.73 -19.73
CA PHE A 151 -1.13 -6.31 -18.41
C PHE A 151 -0.27 -7.57 -18.53
N THR A 152 0.81 -7.63 -17.73
CA THR A 152 1.69 -8.79 -17.66
C THR A 152 1.90 -9.23 -16.23
N LEU A 153 1.68 -10.52 -15.95
CA LEU A 153 2.04 -11.15 -14.69
C LEU A 153 3.33 -11.96 -14.87
N ASN A 154 4.44 -11.46 -14.34
CA ASN A 154 5.73 -12.13 -14.39
C ASN A 154 5.89 -13.17 -13.28
N SER A 155 5.41 -12.84 -12.07
CA SER A 155 5.40 -13.75 -10.92
C SER A 155 4.38 -13.26 -9.88
N GLY A 156 4.15 -14.06 -8.82
CA GLY A 156 3.12 -13.80 -7.83
C GLY A 156 1.80 -14.47 -8.19
N ARG A 157 0.73 -14.09 -7.54
CA ARG A 157 -0.60 -14.65 -7.75
C ARG A 157 -1.63 -13.54 -7.90
N ILE A 158 -2.56 -13.73 -8.83
CA ILE A 158 -3.74 -12.88 -8.97
C ILE A 158 -5.00 -13.76 -8.89
N GLY A 159 -6.09 -13.20 -8.37
CA GLY A 159 -7.33 -13.97 -8.30
C GLY A 159 -8.44 -13.31 -7.50
N VAL A 160 -9.49 -14.10 -7.31
CA VAL A 160 -10.64 -13.74 -6.49
C VAL A 160 -10.69 -14.71 -5.33
N ASP A 161 -10.69 -14.22 -4.10
CA ASP A 161 -10.96 -14.99 -2.91
C ASP A 161 -12.42 -14.76 -2.51
N ASN A 162 -13.27 -15.74 -2.77
CA ASN A 162 -14.68 -15.67 -2.41
C ASN A 162 -15.02 -16.59 -1.24
N GLY A 163 -14.02 -17.07 -0.49
CA GLY A 163 -14.21 -18.01 0.62
C GLY A 163 -14.80 -19.37 0.24
N LEU A 164 -15.22 -19.52 -1.02
CA LEU A 164 -15.90 -20.72 -1.53
C LEU A 164 -15.15 -21.38 -2.69
N ALA A 165 -14.22 -20.70 -3.33
CA ALA A 165 -13.58 -21.24 -4.53
C ALA A 165 -12.19 -21.80 -4.22
N LYS A 166 -12.14 -23.08 -3.95
CA LYS A 166 -10.91 -23.86 -4.16
C LYS A 166 -10.63 -24.15 -5.64
N ASN A 167 -11.51 -23.77 -6.54
CA ASN A 167 -11.41 -24.10 -7.96
C ASN A 167 -11.95 -22.96 -8.81
N SER A 168 -11.10 -22.14 -9.33
CA SER A 168 -11.30 -21.45 -10.62
C SER A 168 -10.00 -20.85 -11.06
N ILE A 169 -9.31 -21.53 -11.91
CA ILE A 169 -8.35 -21.01 -12.86
C ILE A 169 -9.16 -20.39 -14.00
#